data_d833afb8775cd86c2173916867ccab25
#
_entry.id   d833afb8775cd86c2173916867ccab25
#
_cell.length_a   1.000
_cell.length_b   1.000
_cell.length_c   1.000
_cell.angle_alpha   90.00
_cell.angle_beta   90.00
_cell.angle_gamma   90.00
#
_symmetry.space_group_name_H-M   'P 1'
#
loop_
_entity.id
_entity.type
_entity.pdbx_description
1 polymer ?
#
loop_
_entity_poly.entity_id
_entity_poly.type
_entity_poly.pdbx_seq_one_letter_code
_entity_poly.pdbx_strand_id
1 'polypeptide(L)'
;MKVAFYLEIGGIIMLSTTNTEQLFGLACSGNIKALEDYWNGEGDLNVTYQKFGKEHSLIMGAFRNQQYDMVRWLKNHGCRLTHEEQDEINMEYMRINTIEFLANDILKH
;
A
#
# COMPACT_ATOMS: atom_id res chain seq x y z
N MET A 1 9.54 15.95 9.19
CA MET A 1 9.50 16.00 8.72
C MET A 1 9.17 16.01 8.17
N LYS A 2 8.93 16.07 8.09
CA LYS A 2 8.62 15.95 7.50
C LYS A 2 8.91 15.85 6.85
N VAL A 3 9.20 15.79 6.70
CA VAL A 3 9.40 15.67 6.05
C VAL A 3 9.57 16.08 5.53
N ALA A 4 10.01 16.44 5.57
CA ALA A 4 10.03 16.90 5.15
C ALA A 4 10.26 17.40 4.80
N PHE A 5 10.65 18.07 4.82
CA PHE A 5 10.73 18.46 4.51
C PHE A 5 10.60 19.27 4.39
N TYR A 6 10.84 19.84 4.52
CA TYR A 6 10.75 20.53 4.51
C TYR A 6 11.29 21.32 4.14
N LEU A 7 11.76 21.94 3.92
CA LEU A 7 12.12 22.67 3.61
C LEU A 7 12.11 23.61 3.45
N GLU A 8 12.22 24.32 3.67
CA GLU A 8 12.10 25.12 3.59
C GLU A 8 12.38 25.83 2.93
N ILE A 9 12.60 26.44 2.74
CA ILE A 9 12.58 26.91 2.38
C ILE A 9 12.38 27.44 2.32
N GLY A 10 12.52 27.72 2.53
CA GLY A 10 12.14 27.79 2.72
C GLY A 10 11.35 27.62 2.96
N GLY A 11 11.18 27.50 3.16
CA GLY A 11 10.53 26.95 3.50
C GLY A 11 9.67 26.55 3.45
N ILE A 12 9.47 26.53 3.70
CA ILE A 12 8.51 25.99 3.71
C ILE A 12 7.96 25.32 2.88
N ILE A 13 7.76 25.05 2.52
CA ILE A 13 7.18 24.53 1.69
C ILE A 13 7.06 23.31 1.36
N MET A 14 7.32 22.62 1.78
CA MET A 14 7.53 21.50 1.40
C MET A 14 6.57 20.44 1.32
N LEU A 15 5.42 20.35 1.92
CA LEU A 15 4.43 19.30 1.89
C LEU A 15 3.87 19.10 0.52
N SER A 16 3.76 20.16 -0.24
CA SER A 16 3.25 20.07 -1.59
C SER A 16 4.17 19.30 -2.51
N THR A 17 5.38 18.99 -2.06
CA THR A 17 6.34 18.25 -2.87
C THR A 17 6.40 16.77 -2.53
N THR A 18 5.53 16.29 -1.64
CA THR A 18 5.47 14.86 -1.33
C THR A 18 5.09 14.10 -2.60
N ASN A 19 5.94 13.19 -3.02
CA ASN A 19 5.70 12.45 -4.25
C ASN A 19 5.25 11.03 -3.94
N THR A 20 4.80 10.32 -4.98
CA THR A 20 4.23 8.99 -4.81
C THR A 20 5.25 7.97 -4.32
N GLU A 21 6.51 8.14 -4.71
CA GLU A 21 7.56 7.24 -4.22
C GLU A 21 7.72 7.35 -2.71
N GLN A 22 7.70 8.57 -2.18
CA GLN A 22 7.80 8.78 -0.75
C GLN A 22 6.60 8.20 -0.02
N LEU A 23 5.40 8.42 -0.56
CA LEU A 23 4.18 7.88 0.03
C LEU A 23 4.21 6.35 0.03
N PHE A 24 4.64 5.77 -1.07
CA PHE A 24 4.76 4.32 -1.18
C PHE A 24 5.76 3.80 -0.15
N GLY A 25 6.90 4.49 0.02
CA GLY A 25 7.89 4.12 1.03
C GLY A 25 7.33 4.15 2.44
N LEU A 26 6.51 5.15 2.75
CA LEU A 26 5.88 5.25 4.07
C LEU A 26 4.93 4.08 4.30
N ALA A 27 4.17 3.70 3.28
CA ALA A 27 3.27 2.56 3.39
C ALA A 27 4.05 1.26 3.59
N CYS A 28 5.13 1.08 2.84
CA CYS A 28 5.97 -0.12 2.93
C CYS A 28 6.64 -0.24 4.29
N SER A 29 6.95 0.88 4.93
CA SER A 29 7.60 0.87 6.24
C SER A 29 6.62 0.88 7.40
N GLY A 30 5.32 1.00 7.13
CA GLY A 30 4.29 1.00 8.16
C GLY A 30 4.19 2.31 8.92
N ASN A 31 4.59 3.42 8.34
CA ASN A 31 4.58 4.72 9.01
C ASN A 31 3.20 5.37 8.90
N ILE A 32 2.27 4.89 9.72
CA ILE A 32 0.88 5.34 9.69
C ILE A 32 0.78 6.84 10.01
N LYS A 33 1.55 7.29 10.98
CA LYS A 33 1.50 8.68 11.41
C LYS A 33 1.79 9.64 10.26
N ALA A 34 2.83 9.34 9.48
CA ALA A 34 3.20 10.20 8.37
C ALA A 34 2.13 10.19 7.28
N LEU A 35 1.53 9.03 7.01
CA LEU A 35 0.45 8.97 6.03
C LEU A 35 -0.81 9.64 6.55
N GLU A 36 -1.06 9.56 7.85
CA GLU A 36 -2.19 10.25 8.46
C GLU A 36 -2.05 11.76 8.30
N ASP A 37 -0.85 12.28 8.53
CA ASP A 37 -0.59 13.71 8.34
C ASP A 37 -0.84 14.13 6.88
N TYR A 38 -0.40 13.30 5.94
CA TYR A 38 -0.64 13.55 4.51
C TYR A 38 -2.14 13.52 4.20
N TRP A 39 -2.86 12.52 4.71
CA TRP A 39 -4.29 12.35 4.47
C TRP A 39 -5.10 13.51 5.08
N ASN A 40 -4.74 13.93 6.30
CA ASN A 40 -5.41 15.06 6.96
C ASN A 40 -5.21 16.36 6.20
N GLY A 41 -4.16 16.47 5.40
CA GLY A 41 -3.94 17.60 4.52
C GLY A 41 -4.62 17.46 3.18
N GLU A 42 -5.64 16.59 3.11
CA GLU A 42 -6.43 16.33 1.90
C GLU A 42 -5.65 15.55 0.85
N GLY A 43 -4.72 14.73 1.29
CA GLY A 43 -3.98 13.88 0.38
C GLY A 43 -4.83 12.70 -0.10
N ASP A 44 -4.48 12.20 -1.28
CA ASP A 44 -5.18 11.08 -1.91
C ASP A 44 -4.41 9.79 -1.63
N LEU A 45 -5.05 8.84 -0.96
CA LEU A 45 -4.43 7.55 -0.65
C LEU A 45 -4.51 6.55 -1.80
N ASN A 46 -5.19 6.91 -2.89
CA ASN A 46 -5.30 6.05 -4.06
C ASN A 46 -4.31 6.41 -5.16
N VAL A 47 -3.27 7.17 -4.81
CA VAL A 47 -2.17 7.41 -5.74
C VAL A 47 -1.41 6.11 -5.96
N THR A 48 -0.82 5.97 -7.14
CA THR A 48 -0.04 4.77 -7.47
C THR A 48 1.38 5.15 -7.78
N TYR A 49 2.30 4.27 -7.42
CA TYR A 49 3.72 4.44 -7.69
C TYR A 49 4.09 3.58 -8.89
N GLN A 50 4.67 4.22 -9.91
CA GLN A 50 5.07 3.52 -11.13
C GLN A 50 6.48 2.99 -10.98
N LYS A 51 6.63 1.67 -11.14
CA LYS A 51 7.95 1.05 -11.08
C LYS A 51 7.93 -0.24 -11.91
N PHE A 52 8.97 -0.43 -12.72
CA PHE A 52 9.12 -1.62 -13.56
C PHE A 52 7.89 -1.83 -14.46
N GLY A 53 7.34 -0.74 -14.98
CA GLY A 53 6.20 -0.80 -15.90
C GLY A 53 4.87 -1.16 -15.26
N LYS A 54 4.80 -1.15 -13.94
CA LYS A 54 3.58 -1.47 -13.21
C LYS A 54 3.22 -0.39 -12.23
N GLU A 55 1.92 -0.28 -11.95
CA GLU A 55 1.41 0.60 -10.91
C GLU A 55 1.34 -0.16 -9.59
N HIS A 56 1.80 0.49 -8.54
CA HIS A 56 1.78 -0.10 -7.20
C HIS A 56 0.96 0.79 -6.28
N SER A 57 -0.10 0.22 -5.68
CA SER A 57 -0.90 0.95 -4.71
C SER A 57 -0.20 0.97 -3.36
N LEU A 58 -0.56 1.93 -2.52
CA LEU A 58 -0.01 2.02 -1.18
C LEU A 58 -0.36 0.79 -0.36
N ILE A 59 -1.61 0.33 -0.47
CA ILE A 59 -2.06 -0.81 0.32
C ILE A 59 -1.33 -2.09 -0.08
N MET A 60 -1.02 -2.26 -1.37
CA MET A 60 -0.27 -3.44 -1.81
C MET A 60 1.18 -3.38 -1.31
N GLY A 61 1.77 -2.20 -1.32
CA GLY A 61 3.12 -2.02 -0.78
C GLY A 61 3.18 -2.42 0.69
N ALA A 62 2.20 -1.99 1.47
CA ALA A 62 2.11 -2.35 2.87
C ALA A 62 1.93 -3.86 3.03
N PHE A 63 1.06 -4.45 2.24
CA PHE A 63 0.77 -5.88 2.32
C PHE A 63 2.01 -6.72 2.02
N ARG A 64 2.73 -6.38 0.96
CA ARG A 64 3.93 -7.13 0.56
C ARG A 64 5.06 -7.04 1.60
N ASN A 65 5.03 -6.00 2.42
CA ASN A 65 6.02 -5.80 3.47
C ASN A 65 5.50 -6.21 4.84
N GLN A 66 4.36 -6.92 4.87
CA GLN A 66 3.76 -7.47 6.09
C GLN A 66 3.41 -6.40 7.13
N GLN A 67 3.10 -5.19 6.65
CA GLN A 67 2.67 -4.10 7.52
C GLN A 67 1.15 -4.14 7.65
N TYR A 68 0.65 -5.10 8.40
CA TYR A 68 -0.79 -5.40 8.42
C TYR A 68 -1.62 -4.31 9.10
N ASP A 69 -1.04 -3.62 10.10
CA ASP A 69 -1.75 -2.48 10.70
C ASP A 69 -1.94 -1.37 9.68
N MET A 70 -0.91 -1.15 8.85
CA MET A 70 -0.98 -0.18 7.77
C MET A 70 -2.02 -0.59 6.74
N VAL A 71 -2.08 -1.88 6.41
CA VAL A 71 -3.08 -2.39 5.45
C VAL A 71 -4.48 -2.07 5.97
N ARG A 72 -4.74 -2.34 7.25
CA ARG A 72 -6.05 -2.05 7.84
C ARG A 72 -6.36 -0.56 7.83
N TRP A 73 -5.38 0.25 8.20
CA TRP A 73 -5.57 1.70 8.22
C TRP A 73 -5.89 2.23 6.82
N LEU A 74 -5.12 1.79 5.82
CA LEU A 74 -5.33 2.23 4.44
C LEU A 74 -6.70 1.80 3.93
N LYS A 75 -7.07 0.54 4.19
CA LYS A 75 -8.37 0.05 3.76
C LYS A 75 -9.50 0.84 4.39
N ASN A 76 -9.39 1.14 5.69
CA ASN A 76 -10.42 1.87 6.40
C ASN A 76 -10.54 3.32 5.93
N HIS A 77 -9.53 3.84 5.28
CA HIS A 77 -9.52 5.20 4.75
C HIS A 77 -9.72 5.25 3.23
N GLY A 78 -10.19 4.16 2.66
CA GLY A 78 -10.61 4.14 1.26
C GLY A 78 -9.53 3.83 0.24
N CYS A 79 -8.35 3.44 0.67
CA CYS A 79 -7.30 3.02 -0.26
C CYS A 79 -7.68 1.66 -0.86
N ARG A 80 -7.45 1.51 -2.15
CA ARG A 80 -7.80 0.29 -2.86
C ARG A 80 -6.62 -0.24 -3.67
N LEU A 81 -6.69 -1.53 -3.96
CA LEU A 81 -5.75 -2.17 -4.87
C LEU A 81 -6.01 -1.72 -6.29
N THR A 82 -4.99 -1.77 -7.13
CA THR A 82 -5.20 -1.60 -8.56
C THR A 82 -5.90 -2.86 -9.10
N HIS A 83 -6.42 -2.77 -10.31
CA HIS A 83 -7.08 -3.90 -10.96
C HIS A 83 -6.14 -5.09 -11.09
N GLU A 84 -4.91 -4.83 -11.52
CA GLU A 84 -3.92 -5.90 -11.69
C GLU A 84 -3.57 -6.56 -10.36
N GLU A 85 -3.44 -5.74 -9.31
CA GLU A 85 -3.13 -6.26 -7.99
C GLU A 85 -4.28 -7.12 -7.45
N GLN A 86 -5.51 -6.69 -7.69
CA GLN A 86 -6.67 -7.44 -7.26
C GLN A 86 -6.72 -8.80 -7.96
N ASP A 87 -6.44 -8.82 -9.25
CA ASP A 87 -6.39 -10.06 -10.01
C ASP A 87 -5.29 -10.98 -9.49
N GLU A 88 -4.13 -10.43 -9.19
CA GLU A 88 -3.00 -11.18 -8.66
C GLU A 88 -3.36 -11.86 -7.34
N ILE A 89 -4.00 -11.12 -6.44
CA ILE A 89 -4.42 -11.66 -5.14
C ILE A 89 -5.48 -12.72 -5.33
N ASN A 90 -6.44 -12.48 -6.22
CA ASN A 90 -7.51 -13.43 -6.48
C ASN A 90 -6.94 -14.75 -7.01
N MET A 91 -5.99 -14.68 -7.93
CA MET A 91 -5.37 -15.87 -8.47
C MET A 91 -4.60 -16.65 -7.41
N GLU A 92 -3.86 -15.93 -6.54
CA GLU A 92 -3.12 -16.57 -5.47
C GLU A 92 -4.07 -17.24 -4.48
N TYR A 93 -5.17 -16.57 -4.15
CA TYR A 93 -6.17 -17.12 -3.24
C TYR A 93 -6.79 -18.38 -3.82
N MET A 94 -7.13 -18.38 -5.10
CA MET A 94 -7.70 -19.55 -5.76
C MET A 94 -6.71 -20.70 -5.80
N ARG A 95 -5.43 -20.39 -6.03
CA ARG A 95 -4.40 -21.43 -6.06
C ARG A 95 -4.26 -22.09 -4.70
N ILE A 96 -4.25 -21.31 -3.63
CA ILE A 96 -4.14 -21.84 -2.28
C ILE A 96 -5.34 -22.71 -1.95
N ASN A 97 -6.54 -22.23 -2.28
CA ASN A 97 -7.76 -23.01 -2.03
C ASN A 97 -7.78 -24.32 -2.78
N THR A 98 -7.30 -24.31 -4.03
CA THR A 98 -7.23 -25.51 -4.83
C THR A 98 -6.28 -26.54 -4.22
N ILE A 99 -5.12 -26.06 -3.73
CA ILE A 99 -4.16 -26.94 -3.09
C ILE A 99 -4.74 -27.55 -1.82
N GLU A 100 -5.42 -26.74 -0.99
CA GLU A 100 -6.05 -27.23 0.23
C GLU A 100 -7.12 -28.27 -0.06
N PHE A 101 -7.92 -28.02 -1.08
CA PHE A 101 -8.96 -28.95 -1.50
C PHE A 101 -8.37 -30.28 -1.91
N LEU A 102 -7.32 -30.26 -2.74
CA LEU A 102 -6.66 -31.47 -3.19
C LEU A 102 -6.02 -32.23 -2.03
N ALA A 103 -5.38 -31.52 -1.11
CA ALA A 103 -4.76 -32.15 0.05
C ALA A 103 -5.80 -32.83 0.92
N ASN A 104 -6.92 -32.19 1.15
CA ASN A 104 -8.00 -32.78 1.94
C ASN A 104 -8.58 -34.01 1.25
N ASP A 105 -8.74 -33.96 -0.06
CA ASP A 105 -9.27 -35.10 -0.80
C ASP A 105 -8.31 -36.31 -0.73
N ILE A 106 -7.02 -36.03 -0.88
CA ILE A 106 -6.01 -37.07 -0.81
C ILE A 106 -5.97 -37.69 0.61
N LEU A 107 -6.04 -36.85 1.63
CA LEU A 107 -5.95 -37.34 3.00
C LEU A 107 -7.18 -38.16 3.44
N LYS A 108 -8.30 -37.95 2.78
CA LYS A 108 -9.50 -38.71 3.10
C LYS A 108 -9.47 -40.11 2.52
N HIS A 109 -8.61 -40.35 1.58
CA HIS A 109 -8.48 -41.62 0.90
C HIS A 109 -7.16 -42.28 1.23
#